data_b6dc527ad3912f8582ceccd491c5ff69
#
_entry.id   b6dc527ad3912f8582ceccd491c5ff69
#
_cell.length_a   1.000
_cell.length_b   1.000
_cell.length_c   1.000
_cell.angle_alpha   90.00
_cell.angle_beta   90.00
_cell.angle_gamma   90.00
#
_symmetry.space_group_name_H-M   'P 1'
#
loop_
_entity.id
_entity.type
_entity.pdbx_description
1 polymer ?
#
loop_
_entity_poly.entity_id
_entity_poly.type
_entity_poly.pdbx_seq_one_letter_code
_entity_poly.pdbx_strand_id
1 'polypeptide(L)'
;SAASDVYKRRDKSGRPRPDAADQPEERIPADIIVVAIGQGVEIAGFEQAGIPIKRGTFMAESSSQIDNMENVFAGGDCVTGPATAIRAIAAGKVAAANIDEQLGFHHEIRTDVEIPAPHLDVCPARGRVNTKEREAAQRKCDFKDIECGMTHEEACAESGRCLRCDHFGYGIFKGGRIERW
;
A
#
# COMPACT_ATOMS: atom_id res chain seq x y z
N SER A 1 26.10 -6.57 -2.08
CA SER A 1 26.24 -7.31 -0.84
C SER A 1 26.38 -8.78 -1.12
N ALA A 2 27.45 -9.37 -0.66
CA ALA A 2 27.76 -10.80 -0.78
C ALA A 2 26.77 -11.74 -0.05
N ALA A 3 25.68 -11.23 0.43
CA ALA A 3 24.65 -12.01 1.12
C ALA A 3 23.66 -12.69 0.17
N SER A 4 23.90 -12.67 -1.13
CA SER A 4 22.92 -13.16 -2.11
C SER A 4 22.66 -14.67 -2.06
N ASP A 5 23.54 -15.46 -1.46
CA ASP A 5 23.43 -16.92 -1.53
C ASP A 5 22.79 -17.58 -0.30
N VAL A 6 22.21 -16.79 0.62
CA VAL A 6 21.90 -17.31 1.94
C VAL A 6 20.44 -17.18 2.34
N TYR A 7 19.54 -17.18 1.40
CA TYR A 7 18.10 -17.33 1.70
C TYR A 7 17.72 -18.79 2.01
N LYS A 8 18.45 -19.43 2.92
CA LYS A 8 18.20 -20.83 3.31
C LYS A 8 17.00 -20.98 4.24
N ARG A 9 16.57 -19.89 4.89
CA ARG A 9 15.46 -19.89 5.83
C ARG A 9 14.38 -18.91 5.38
N ARG A 10 13.17 -19.20 5.79
CA ARG A 10 12.06 -18.27 5.65
C ARG A 10 11.66 -17.78 7.03
N ASP A 11 11.26 -16.51 7.11
CA ASP A 11 10.67 -15.97 8.32
C ASP A 11 9.25 -16.54 8.54
N LYS A 12 8.61 -16.14 9.66
CA LYS A 12 7.24 -16.58 9.98
C LYS A 12 6.19 -16.12 8.97
N SER A 13 6.52 -15.15 8.11
CA SER A 13 5.66 -14.65 7.02
C SER A 13 5.89 -15.39 5.70
N GLY A 14 6.84 -16.32 5.65
CA GLY A 14 7.21 -17.06 4.44
C GLY A 14 8.20 -16.33 3.54
N ARG A 15 8.71 -15.14 3.94
CA ARG A 15 9.70 -14.39 3.17
C ARG A 15 11.10 -15.00 3.36
N PRO A 16 11.94 -14.99 2.31
CA PRO A 16 13.32 -15.37 2.44
C PRO A 16 14.03 -14.47 3.47
N ARG A 17 14.65 -15.07 4.45
CA ARG A 17 15.44 -14.37 5.47
C ARG A 17 16.92 -14.51 5.13
N PRO A 18 17.70 -13.42 5.07
CA PRO A 18 19.13 -13.49 4.93
C PRO A 18 19.74 -14.03 6.23
N ASP A 19 20.60 -15.02 6.13
CA ASP A 19 21.47 -15.46 7.21
C ASP A 19 22.91 -15.08 6.85
N ALA A 20 23.78 -14.91 7.83
CA ALA A 20 25.19 -14.65 7.57
C ALA A 20 25.81 -15.84 6.83
N ALA A 21 26.52 -15.55 5.74
CA ALA A 21 27.27 -16.56 5.03
C ALA A 21 28.51 -16.95 5.83
N ASP A 22 28.86 -18.22 5.79
CA ASP A 22 30.15 -18.70 6.32
C ASP A 22 31.25 -18.48 5.29
N GLN A 23 31.45 -17.23 4.95
CA GLN A 23 32.44 -16.76 3.96
C GLN A 23 33.07 -15.44 4.46
N PRO A 24 34.31 -15.14 4.07
CA PRO A 24 34.93 -13.86 4.43
C PRO A 24 34.14 -12.69 3.86
N GLU A 25 34.12 -11.58 4.58
CA GLU A 25 33.50 -10.34 4.14
C GLU A 25 34.16 -9.82 2.86
N GLU A 26 33.33 -9.49 1.88
CA GLU A 26 33.77 -8.84 0.65
C GLU A 26 33.70 -7.33 0.80
N ARG A 27 34.78 -6.61 0.51
CA ARG A 27 34.82 -5.17 0.47
C ARG A 27 34.53 -4.67 -0.92
N ILE A 28 33.37 -4.05 -1.10
CA ILE A 28 32.95 -3.46 -2.36
C ILE A 28 33.25 -1.95 -2.31
N PRO A 29 34.14 -1.42 -3.15
CA PRO A 29 34.34 0.02 -3.23
C PRO A 29 33.07 0.67 -3.78
N ALA A 30 32.64 1.74 -3.12
CA ALA A 30 31.47 2.50 -3.51
C ALA A 30 31.64 3.98 -3.12
N ASP A 31 31.26 4.89 -4.02
CA ASP A 31 31.27 6.32 -3.76
C ASP A 31 30.06 6.75 -2.92
N ILE A 32 28.94 6.06 -3.10
CA ILE A 32 27.69 6.33 -2.38
C ILE A 32 27.06 5.00 -1.96
N ILE A 33 26.61 4.94 -0.71
CA ILE A 33 25.83 3.83 -0.18
C ILE A 33 24.42 4.31 0.10
N VAL A 34 23.43 3.71 -0.57
CA VAL A 34 22.01 4.00 -0.35
C VAL A 34 21.37 2.89 0.47
N VAL A 35 20.90 3.23 1.66
CA VAL A 35 20.18 2.31 2.54
C VAL A 35 18.69 2.36 2.21
N ALA A 36 18.15 1.26 1.70
CA ALA A 36 16.74 1.14 1.26
C ALA A 36 16.08 -0.11 1.88
N ILE A 37 16.27 -0.30 3.19
CA ILE A 37 15.81 -1.49 3.94
C ILE A 37 14.43 -1.31 4.57
N GLY A 38 13.74 -0.21 4.28
CA GLY A 38 12.44 0.14 4.85
C GLY A 38 12.55 1.16 5.99
N GLN A 39 11.40 1.52 6.50
CA GLN A 39 11.24 2.46 7.60
C GLN A 39 10.43 1.79 8.72
N GLY A 40 10.66 2.23 9.95
CA GLY A 40 9.89 1.84 11.12
C GLY A 40 9.26 3.05 11.78
N VAL A 41 8.29 2.81 12.63
CA VAL A 41 7.67 3.83 13.46
C VAL A 41 8.57 4.08 14.67
N GLU A 42 8.83 5.35 14.98
CA GLU A 42 9.51 5.71 16.23
C GLU A 42 8.49 5.71 17.37
N ILE A 43 8.57 4.71 18.23
CA ILE A 43 7.55 4.40 19.23
C ILE A 43 7.94 4.79 20.66
N ALA A 44 9.23 5.05 20.92
CA ALA A 44 9.74 5.15 22.29
C ALA A 44 9.01 6.20 23.16
N GLY A 45 8.73 7.39 22.62
CA GLY A 45 8.01 8.44 23.36
C GLY A 45 6.54 8.08 23.61
N PHE A 46 5.92 7.38 22.70
CA PHE A 46 4.52 6.98 22.80
C PHE A 46 4.32 5.80 23.76
N GLU A 47 5.26 4.86 23.77
CA GLU A 47 5.26 3.76 24.73
C GLU A 47 5.39 4.27 26.16
N GLN A 48 6.26 5.26 26.40
CA GLN A 48 6.39 5.94 27.68
C GLN A 48 5.12 6.68 28.10
N ALA A 49 4.35 7.19 27.15
CA ALA A 49 3.04 7.81 27.38
C ALA A 49 1.91 6.78 27.60
N GLY A 50 2.21 5.48 27.59
CA GLY A 50 1.26 4.42 27.86
C GLY A 50 0.48 3.92 26.64
N ILE A 51 0.83 4.32 25.41
CA ILE A 51 0.18 3.81 24.21
C ILE A 51 0.55 2.33 24.01
N PRO A 52 -0.42 1.42 23.90
CA PRO A 52 -0.16 0.00 23.72
C PRO A 52 0.48 -0.26 22.34
N ILE A 53 1.61 -0.96 22.37
CA ILE A 53 2.42 -1.24 21.18
C ILE A 53 2.54 -2.74 20.96
N LYS A 54 2.41 -3.16 19.72
CA LYS A 54 2.61 -4.54 19.30
C LYS A 54 3.38 -4.60 18.00
N ARG A 55 4.52 -5.29 18.00
CA ARG A 55 5.38 -5.45 16.82
C ARG A 55 5.84 -4.14 16.19
N GLY A 56 6.02 -3.10 16.99
CA GLY A 56 6.48 -1.80 16.52
C GLY A 56 5.38 -0.91 15.93
N THR A 57 4.10 -1.23 16.16
CA THR A 57 2.95 -0.41 15.76
C THR A 57 1.99 -0.22 16.93
N PHE A 58 1.19 0.84 16.88
CA PHE A 58 0.16 1.12 17.87
C PHE A 58 -0.99 0.13 17.75
N MET A 59 -1.56 -0.25 18.87
CA MET A 59 -2.76 -1.08 18.90
C MET A 59 -3.99 -0.17 18.88
N ALA A 60 -4.75 -0.24 17.80
CA ALA A 60 -5.98 0.52 17.62
C ALA A 60 -7.09 -0.38 17.08
N GLU A 61 -8.31 -0.09 17.49
CA GLU A 61 -9.53 -0.73 16.98
C GLU A 61 -9.86 -0.30 15.54
N SER A 62 -10.88 -0.91 14.96
CA SER A 62 -11.38 -0.54 13.62
C SER A 62 -11.92 0.90 13.54
N SER A 63 -12.29 1.48 14.67
CA SER A 63 -12.67 2.88 14.85
C SER A 63 -11.50 3.86 14.85
N SER A 64 -10.26 3.37 14.73
CA SER A 64 -9.01 4.12 14.94
C SER A 64 -8.77 4.55 16.40
N GLN A 65 -9.61 4.18 17.33
CA GLN A 65 -9.37 4.43 18.76
C GLN A 65 -8.25 3.53 19.27
N ILE A 66 -7.35 4.07 20.07
CA ILE A 66 -6.28 3.29 20.72
C ILE A 66 -6.88 2.37 21.77
N ASP A 67 -6.43 1.12 21.79
CA ASP A 67 -6.89 0.11 22.75
C ASP A 67 -6.74 0.62 24.19
N ASN A 68 -7.83 0.55 24.95
CA ASN A 68 -7.89 0.97 26.36
C ASN A 68 -7.58 2.46 26.64
N MET A 69 -7.64 3.32 25.64
CA MET A 69 -7.44 4.77 25.81
C MET A 69 -8.63 5.54 25.23
N GLU A 70 -9.46 6.08 26.10
CA GLU A 70 -10.53 6.98 25.67
C GLU A 70 -9.95 8.27 25.08
N ASN A 71 -10.60 8.79 24.04
CA ASN A 71 -10.24 10.05 23.38
C ASN A 71 -8.85 10.07 22.69
N VAL A 72 -8.23 8.92 22.45
CA VAL A 72 -6.98 8.81 21.71
C VAL A 72 -7.19 7.99 20.46
N PHE A 73 -6.88 8.57 19.31
CA PHE A 73 -7.07 7.95 18.01
C PHE A 73 -5.75 7.89 17.24
N ALA A 74 -5.57 6.85 16.48
CA ALA A 74 -4.40 6.68 15.61
C ALA A 74 -4.79 5.95 14.33
N GLY A 75 -4.07 6.25 13.24
CA GLY A 75 -4.31 5.61 11.96
C GLY A 75 -3.12 5.79 11.02
N GLY A 76 -3.16 5.08 9.90
CA GLY A 76 -2.07 5.07 8.94
C GLY A 76 -0.89 4.20 9.38
N ASP A 77 0.31 4.56 8.97
CA ASP A 77 1.50 3.72 9.12
C ASP A 77 1.88 3.43 10.58
N CYS A 78 1.50 4.29 11.52
CA CYS A 78 1.76 4.03 12.94
C CYS A 78 0.93 2.85 13.49
N VAL A 79 -0.17 2.49 12.84
CA VAL A 79 -1.04 1.35 13.21
C VAL A 79 -0.78 0.14 12.31
N THR A 80 -0.67 0.36 11.00
CA THR A 80 -0.59 -0.74 10.02
C THR A 80 0.83 -1.15 9.66
N GLY A 81 1.83 -0.35 10.02
CA GLY A 81 3.16 -0.37 9.42
C GLY A 81 3.14 0.36 8.05
N PRO A 82 4.30 0.53 7.41
CA PRO A 82 4.40 1.21 6.12
C PRO A 82 3.47 0.62 5.06
N ALA A 83 2.59 1.47 4.52
CA ALA A 83 1.57 1.08 3.55
C ALA A 83 1.42 2.15 2.45
N THR A 84 0.25 2.30 1.86
CA THR A 84 -0.01 3.28 0.80
C THR A 84 -0.62 4.56 1.36
N ALA A 85 -0.37 5.69 0.68
CA ALA A 85 -0.98 6.98 1.04
C ALA A 85 -2.52 6.92 1.07
N ILE A 86 -3.14 6.16 0.17
CA ILE A 86 -4.60 5.98 0.12
C ILE A 86 -5.10 5.34 1.42
N ARG A 87 -4.40 4.36 1.97
CA ARG A 87 -4.77 3.73 3.25
C ARG A 87 -4.62 4.68 4.42
N ALA A 88 -3.58 5.52 4.41
CA ALA A 88 -3.40 6.54 5.44
C ALA A 88 -4.52 7.58 5.41
N ILE A 89 -4.93 8.03 4.22
CA ILE A 89 -6.07 8.93 4.04
C ILE A 89 -7.37 8.29 4.54
N ALA A 90 -7.61 7.03 4.19
CA ALA A 90 -8.79 6.30 4.63
C ALA A 90 -8.83 6.18 6.18
N ALA A 91 -7.70 5.84 6.80
CA ALA A 91 -7.61 5.77 8.26
C ALA A 91 -7.85 7.14 8.92
N GLY A 92 -7.33 8.22 8.33
CA GLY A 92 -7.58 9.58 8.81
C GLY A 92 -9.07 9.97 8.75
N LYS A 93 -9.77 9.57 7.69
CA LYS A 93 -11.23 9.80 7.59
C LYS A 93 -12.01 9.02 8.65
N VAL A 94 -11.64 7.76 8.88
CA VAL A 94 -12.26 6.94 9.93
C VAL A 94 -12.05 7.57 11.31
N ALA A 95 -10.81 7.98 11.61
CA ALA A 95 -10.50 8.64 12.87
C ALA A 95 -11.32 9.94 13.04
N ALA A 96 -11.37 10.79 11.99
CA ALA A 96 -12.11 12.04 12.02
C ALA A 96 -13.61 11.83 12.27
N ALA A 97 -14.24 10.85 11.62
CA ALA A 97 -15.64 10.53 11.81
C ALA A 97 -15.94 10.06 13.24
N ASN A 98 -15.08 9.21 13.80
CA ASN A 98 -15.27 8.71 15.17
C ASN A 98 -15.00 9.80 16.23
N ILE A 99 -14.06 10.70 15.99
CA ILE A 99 -13.84 11.88 16.84
C ILE A 99 -15.06 12.80 16.81
N ASP A 100 -15.60 13.06 15.63
CA ASP A 100 -16.78 13.90 15.44
C ASP A 100 -17.98 13.34 16.21
N GLU A 101 -18.22 12.04 16.09
CA GLU A 101 -19.30 11.35 16.81
C GLU A 101 -19.09 11.37 18.32
N GLN A 102 -17.87 11.14 18.78
CA GLN A 102 -17.54 11.16 20.20
C GLN A 102 -17.72 12.56 20.83
N LEU A 103 -17.49 13.61 20.06
CA LEU A 103 -17.72 14.98 20.50
C LEU A 103 -19.19 15.39 20.44
N GLY A 104 -20.08 14.50 20.03
CA GLY A 104 -21.53 14.72 19.93
C GLY A 104 -21.96 15.46 18.67
N PHE A 105 -21.06 15.55 17.67
CA PHE A 105 -21.39 16.03 16.34
C PHE A 105 -21.74 14.84 15.44
N HIS A 106 -22.39 15.10 14.32
CA HIS A 106 -22.77 14.08 13.36
C HIS A 106 -22.62 14.63 11.94
N HIS A 107 -21.42 15.12 11.61
CA HIS A 107 -21.15 15.67 10.31
C HIS A 107 -21.02 14.55 9.27
N GLU A 108 -21.76 14.64 8.19
CA GLU A 108 -21.57 13.78 7.01
C GLU A 108 -20.56 14.42 6.06
N ILE A 109 -19.50 13.70 5.74
CA ILE A 109 -18.61 14.09 4.64
C ILE A 109 -19.32 13.74 3.35
N ARG A 110 -19.87 14.74 2.65
CA ARG A 110 -20.46 14.58 1.33
C ARG A 110 -19.40 14.83 0.28
N THR A 111 -19.32 13.92 -0.68
CA THR A 111 -18.50 14.12 -1.88
C THR A 111 -19.43 14.48 -3.02
N ASP A 112 -19.15 15.58 -3.72
CA ASP A 112 -19.92 16.01 -4.90
C ASP A 112 -19.61 15.15 -6.14
N VAL A 113 -19.07 13.96 -5.93
CA VAL A 113 -18.75 13.03 -7.01
C VAL A 113 -19.98 12.19 -7.30
N GLU A 114 -20.58 12.40 -8.44
CA GLU A 114 -21.61 11.51 -8.96
C GLU A 114 -20.95 10.19 -9.39
N ILE A 115 -21.31 9.09 -8.72
CA ILE A 115 -20.88 7.76 -9.12
C ILE A 115 -21.88 7.25 -10.16
N PRO A 116 -21.46 7.06 -11.43
CA PRO A 116 -22.35 6.57 -12.46
C PRO A 116 -22.97 5.23 -12.08
N ALA A 117 -24.20 4.98 -12.52
CA ALA A 117 -24.85 3.70 -12.32
C ALA A 117 -24.00 2.56 -12.91
N PRO A 118 -23.93 1.39 -12.26
CA PRO A 118 -23.19 0.24 -12.77
C PRO A 118 -23.66 -0.14 -14.16
N HIS A 119 -22.73 -0.22 -15.10
CA HIS A 119 -23.02 -0.66 -16.46
C HIS A 119 -22.04 -1.78 -16.82
N LEU A 120 -22.55 -2.96 -17.07
CA LEU A 120 -21.74 -4.09 -17.50
C LEU A 120 -21.59 -4.08 -19.01
N ASP A 121 -20.38 -3.79 -19.47
CA ASP A 121 -20.03 -3.91 -20.87
C ASP A 121 -19.74 -5.38 -21.23
N VAL A 122 -20.48 -5.92 -22.17
CA VAL A 122 -20.22 -7.25 -22.72
C VAL A 122 -19.11 -7.11 -23.75
N CYS A 123 -17.88 -7.33 -23.33
CA CYS A 123 -16.72 -7.30 -24.22
C CYS A 123 -16.28 -8.71 -24.60
N PRO A 124 -15.95 -8.98 -25.87
CA PRO A 124 -15.37 -10.26 -26.26
C PRO A 124 -14.00 -10.44 -25.60
N ALA A 125 -13.69 -11.66 -25.19
CA ALA A 125 -12.40 -11.98 -24.60
C ALA A 125 -11.27 -11.68 -25.58
N ARG A 126 -10.30 -10.89 -25.15
CA ARG A 126 -9.10 -10.49 -25.91
C ARG A 126 -7.85 -10.74 -25.10
N GLY A 127 -6.75 -11.01 -25.77
CA GLY A 127 -5.43 -11.12 -25.16
C GLY A 127 -4.98 -9.78 -24.56
N ARG A 128 -4.08 -9.85 -23.59
CA ARG A 128 -3.44 -8.67 -23.00
C ARG A 128 -2.42 -8.08 -23.98
N VAL A 129 -2.38 -6.75 -24.06
CA VAL A 129 -1.28 -6.04 -24.72
C VAL A 129 -0.08 -6.02 -23.77
N ASN A 130 1.07 -6.50 -24.26
CA ASN A 130 2.32 -6.44 -23.51
C ASN A 130 3.12 -5.24 -23.99
N THR A 131 3.36 -4.29 -23.10
CA THR A 131 4.26 -3.15 -23.35
C THR A 131 5.68 -3.65 -23.61
N LYS A 132 6.35 -3.05 -24.58
CA LYS A 132 7.75 -3.33 -24.87
C LYS A 132 8.65 -2.56 -23.93
N GLU A 133 9.65 -3.20 -23.40
CA GLU A 133 10.72 -2.56 -22.65
C GLU A 133 11.89 -2.23 -23.56
N ARG A 134 12.60 -1.15 -23.22
CA ARG A 134 13.89 -0.83 -23.85
C ARG A 134 14.91 -1.90 -23.49
N GLU A 135 15.83 -2.16 -24.44
CA GLU A 135 16.92 -3.11 -24.23
C GLU A 135 17.73 -2.79 -22.96
N ALA A 136 18.03 -3.81 -22.15
CA ALA A 136 18.72 -3.65 -20.87
C ALA A 136 20.05 -2.91 -20.98
N ALA A 137 20.79 -3.10 -22.09
CA ALA A 137 22.04 -2.42 -22.36
C ALA A 137 21.88 -0.90 -22.56
N GLN A 138 20.74 -0.46 -23.07
CA GLN A 138 20.44 0.95 -23.29
C GLN A 138 19.90 1.61 -22.01
N ARG A 139 18.92 0.96 -21.32
CA ARG A 139 18.24 1.54 -20.16
C ARG A 139 19.14 1.69 -18.93
N LYS A 140 20.24 0.94 -18.83
CA LYS A 140 21.22 1.10 -17.75
C LYS A 140 22.12 2.33 -17.89
N CYS A 141 22.09 3.01 -19.02
CA CYS A 141 22.99 4.15 -19.32
C CYS A 141 22.31 5.50 -19.14
N ASP A 142 21.00 5.54 -18.88
CA ASP A 142 20.23 6.77 -18.73
C ASP A 142 19.05 6.58 -17.76
N PHE A 143 18.35 7.68 -17.48
CA PHE A 143 17.13 7.70 -16.65
C PHE A 143 15.84 7.89 -17.46
N LYS A 144 15.86 7.59 -18.76
CA LYS A 144 14.65 7.61 -19.57
C LYS A 144 13.74 6.42 -19.24
N ASP A 145 12.47 6.53 -19.62
CA ASP A 145 11.48 5.50 -19.37
C ASP A 145 11.95 4.12 -19.81
N ILE A 146 11.70 3.13 -18.99
CA ILE A 146 12.07 1.74 -19.24
C ILE A 146 11.11 1.12 -20.25
N GLU A 147 9.81 1.38 -20.08
CA GLU A 147 8.76 0.91 -20.96
C GLU A 147 8.54 1.87 -22.13
N CYS A 148 8.33 1.33 -23.31
CA CYS A 148 8.12 2.14 -24.53
C CYS A 148 6.71 2.74 -24.63
N GLY A 149 5.82 2.39 -23.70
CA GLY A 149 4.41 2.75 -23.78
C GLY A 149 3.63 1.88 -24.78
N MET A 150 2.39 2.29 -25.04
CA MET A 150 1.50 1.64 -26.01
C MET A 150 1.26 2.57 -27.19
N THR A 151 1.07 2.00 -28.37
CA THR A 151 0.49 2.74 -29.49
C THR A 151 -0.97 3.07 -29.22
N HIS A 152 -1.56 3.95 -30.01
CA HIS A 152 -2.98 4.28 -29.88
C HIS A 152 -3.86 3.03 -30.06
N GLU A 153 -3.57 2.20 -31.04
CA GLU A 153 -4.29 0.95 -31.32
C GLU A 153 -4.16 -0.06 -30.17
N GLU A 154 -2.94 -0.19 -29.61
CA GLU A 154 -2.68 -1.04 -28.45
C GLU A 154 -3.43 -0.55 -27.20
N ALA A 155 -3.44 0.75 -26.96
CA ALA A 155 -4.18 1.36 -25.85
C ALA A 155 -5.70 1.18 -26.01
N CYS A 156 -6.23 1.34 -27.21
CA CYS A 156 -7.63 1.07 -27.52
C CYS A 156 -7.97 -0.43 -27.36
N ALA A 157 -7.08 -1.33 -27.77
CA ALA A 157 -7.28 -2.76 -27.59
C ALA A 157 -7.28 -3.15 -26.11
N GLU A 158 -6.37 -2.60 -25.31
CA GLU A 158 -6.28 -2.89 -23.89
C GLU A 158 -7.46 -2.26 -23.10
N SER A 159 -7.84 -1.03 -23.39
CA SER A 159 -9.02 -0.39 -22.79
C SER A 159 -10.33 -1.10 -23.14
N GLY A 160 -10.42 -1.65 -24.36
CA GLY A 160 -11.58 -2.44 -24.80
C GLY A 160 -11.74 -3.80 -24.08
N ARG A 161 -10.79 -4.21 -23.24
CA ARG A 161 -10.92 -5.39 -22.36
C ARG A 161 -11.59 -5.07 -21.03
N CYS A 162 -11.72 -3.78 -20.71
CA CYS A 162 -12.26 -3.35 -19.44
C CYS A 162 -13.74 -3.70 -19.33
N LEU A 163 -14.10 -4.47 -18.30
CA LEU A 163 -15.49 -4.82 -17.98
C LEU A 163 -16.18 -3.77 -17.08
N ARG A 164 -15.54 -2.65 -16.82
CA ARG A 164 -16.05 -1.58 -15.97
C ARG A 164 -16.48 -2.07 -14.58
N CYS A 165 -15.77 -3.01 -13.99
CA CYS A 165 -16.08 -3.56 -12.67
C CYS A 165 -15.87 -2.56 -11.51
N ASP A 166 -15.27 -1.40 -11.77
CA ASP A 166 -15.24 -0.25 -10.88
C ASP A 166 -16.63 0.27 -10.52
N HIS A 167 -17.60 0.16 -11.45
CA HIS A 167 -18.98 0.58 -11.26
C HIS A 167 -19.77 -0.28 -10.27
N PHE A 168 -19.35 -1.51 -10.03
CA PHE A 168 -20.06 -2.40 -9.09
C PHE A 168 -19.79 -2.05 -7.63
N GLY A 169 -19.02 -1.02 -7.37
CA GLY A 169 -18.67 -0.61 -6.04
C GLY A 169 -17.85 -1.68 -5.29
N TYR A 170 -16.99 -1.23 -4.44
CA TYR A 170 -16.13 -2.12 -3.65
C TYR A 170 -16.94 -3.06 -2.74
N GLY A 171 -18.17 -2.70 -2.41
CA GLY A 171 -19.03 -3.42 -1.51
C GLY A 171 -19.72 -4.64 -2.11
N ILE A 172 -20.04 -4.67 -3.39
CA ILE A 172 -20.84 -5.73 -4.00
C ILE A 172 -20.05 -7.05 -4.06
N PHE A 173 -18.78 -7.00 -4.42
CA PHE A 173 -17.92 -8.19 -4.50
C PHE A 173 -17.36 -8.67 -3.14
N LYS A 174 -17.43 -7.84 -2.10
CA LYS A 174 -16.93 -8.18 -0.75
C LYS A 174 -18.01 -8.18 0.33
N GLY A 175 -19.25 -8.45 -0.02
CA GLY A 175 -20.34 -8.55 0.95
C GLY A 175 -20.98 -7.22 1.33
N GLY A 176 -20.89 -6.22 0.46
CA GLY A 176 -21.79 -5.06 0.51
C GLY A 176 -21.54 -4.08 1.65
N ARG A 177 -20.35 -4.03 2.21
CA ARG A 177 -20.06 -3.03 3.22
C ARG A 177 -19.86 -1.66 2.57
N ILE A 178 -20.92 -0.88 2.52
CA ILE A 178 -20.82 0.55 2.26
C ILE A 178 -20.30 1.18 3.54
N GLU A 179 -19.02 1.45 3.59
CA GLU A 179 -18.48 2.30 4.65
C GLU A 179 -18.94 3.73 4.35
N ARG A 180 -19.84 4.21 5.18
CA ARG A 180 -20.16 5.64 5.19
C ARG A 180 -18.97 6.34 5.81
N TRP A 181 -18.39 7.24 5.05
CA TRP A 181 -17.34 8.14 5.49
C TRP A 181 -17.95 9.32 6.23
#